data_9acb6374228ef787c70013b71b5a6d8a
#
_entry.id   9acb6374228ef787c70013b71b5a6d8a
#
_cell.length_a   1.000
_cell.length_b   1.000
_cell.length_c   1.000
_cell.angle_alpha   90.00
_cell.angle_beta   90.00
_cell.angle_gamma   90.00
#
_symmetry.space_group_name_H-M   'P 1'
#
loop_
_entity.id
_entity.type
_entity.pdbx_description
1 polymer ?
#
loop_
_entity_poly.entity_id
_entity_poly.type
_entity_poly.pdbx_seq_one_letter_code
_entity_poly.pdbx_strand_id
1 'polypeptide(L)'
;MDLVKSIVRRATRGKTLNIIVVGSTHERYESNLAKTGHNFFCLKSGKEWDTAYAAIPENYKIINQLPYHEEFDLILVHTSDDRIRVAQDIKEYCQVPIIRHCHVLPDVRYNIQQQLQTFQSADVDLTTFISDFNSKSWGYNESNSKFINHGMDTDFWCDENNQDRENTLLSVVNYWSSRDWACGWNLWRSIVEPNQLPVKVLGKNPGLSDAAESITELKKAYQKSSIFLNTSLHSPVPMSLMEAMACGCAIVSTATCMIPEIIKHGENGLLSNSPQELQDHCKQLLLDPSYARKLGNNARETILNNYNLNQFTNSWNQVFEGVLYQ
;
A
#
# COMPACT_ATOMS: atom_id res chain seq x y z
N MET A 1 26.23 -16.96 -7.12
CA MET A 1 25.79 -16.62 -8.50
C MET A 1 27.01 -16.51 -9.39
N ASP A 2 27.00 -17.10 -10.58
CA ASP A 2 28.10 -16.93 -11.53
C ASP A 2 28.01 -15.52 -12.15
N LEU A 3 28.91 -14.64 -11.74
CA LEU A 3 28.99 -13.24 -12.21
C LEU A 3 29.01 -13.16 -13.75
N VAL A 4 29.68 -14.11 -14.39
CA VAL A 4 29.78 -14.19 -15.86
C VAL A 4 28.39 -14.46 -16.47
N LYS A 5 27.60 -15.37 -15.89
CA LYS A 5 26.24 -15.63 -16.37
C LYS A 5 25.35 -14.40 -16.21
N SER A 6 25.45 -13.68 -15.09
CA SER A 6 24.71 -12.45 -14.84
C SER A 6 25.05 -11.36 -15.88
N ILE A 7 26.34 -11.17 -16.18
CA ILE A 7 26.83 -10.20 -17.19
C ILE A 7 26.32 -10.58 -18.58
N VAL A 8 26.43 -11.86 -18.95
CA VAL A 8 25.98 -12.36 -20.26
C VAL A 8 24.46 -12.20 -20.42
N ARG A 9 23.67 -12.55 -19.41
CA ARG A 9 22.23 -12.35 -19.41
C ARG A 9 21.85 -10.89 -19.67
N ARG A 10 22.52 -9.95 -19.02
CA ARG A 10 22.28 -8.50 -19.22
C ARG A 10 22.66 -8.01 -20.60
N ALA A 11 23.78 -8.48 -21.13
CA ALA A 11 24.23 -8.10 -22.48
C ALA A 11 23.25 -8.57 -23.57
N THR A 12 22.55 -9.69 -23.33
CA THR A 12 21.63 -10.29 -24.31
C THR A 12 20.17 -9.79 -24.19
N ARG A 13 19.71 -9.41 -22.99
CA ARG A 13 18.31 -8.97 -22.73
C ARG A 13 18.13 -7.45 -22.62
N GLY A 14 19.20 -6.68 -22.59
CA GLY A 14 19.12 -5.26 -22.23
C GLY A 14 18.86 -5.05 -20.74
N LYS A 15 18.15 -3.94 -20.39
CA LYS A 15 17.86 -3.60 -18.99
C LYS A 15 16.60 -4.28 -18.40
N THR A 16 15.80 -5.01 -19.20
CA THR A 16 14.56 -5.63 -18.76
C THR A 16 14.84 -6.94 -18.02
N LEU A 17 14.34 -7.05 -16.79
CA LEU A 17 14.47 -8.23 -15.93
C LEU A 17 13.25 -9.14 -16.04
N ASN A 18 13.45 -10.44 -15.84
CA ASN A 18 12.39 -11.42 -15.61
C ASN A 18 12.32 -11.74 -14.12
N ILE A 19 11.25 -11.30 -13.48
CA ILE A 19 11.08 -11.34 -12.02
C ILE A 19 10.00 -12.37 -11.66
N ILE A 20 10.35 -13.33 -10.83
CA ILE A 20 9.37 -14.25 -10.25
C ILE A 20 8.70 -13.55 -9.06
N VAL A 21 7.36 -13.49 -9.06
CA VAL A 21 6.59 -13.02 -7.90
C VAL A 21 5.96 -14.22 -7.22
N VAL A 22 6.26 -14.44 -5.94
CA VAL A 22 5.69 -15.54 -5.16
C VAL A 22 4.44 -15.06 -4.45
N GLY A 23 3.31 -15.20 -5.15
CA GLY A 23 1.99 -14.78 -4.71
C GLY A 23 1.80 -13.25 -4.71
N SER A 24 0.79 -12.79 -5.44
CA SER A 24 0.44 -11.38 -5.50
C SER A 24 -0.01 -10.82 -4.15
N THR A 25 0.13 -9.52 -3.97
CA THR A 25 -0.46 -8.79 -2.85
C THR A 25 -1.79 -8.16 -3.25
N HIS A 26 -1.81 -6.89 -3.63
CA HIS A 26 -3.02 -6.18 -4.04
C HIS A 26 -2.90 -5.75 -5.51
N GLU A 27 -3.94 -5.93 -6.29
CA GLU A 27 -3.96 -5.73 -7.75
C GLU A 27 -3.43 -4.35 -8.16
N ARG A 28 -3.80 -3.28 -7.45
CA ARG A 28 -3.30 -1.92 -7.69
C ARG A 28 -1.81 -1.78 -7.42
N TYR A 29 -1.32 -2.44 -6.38
CA TYR A 29 0.12 -2.42 -6.07
C TYR A 29 0.92 -3.13 -7.17
N GLU A 30 0.49 -4.32 -7.57
CA GLU A 30 1.14 -5.10 -8.62
C GLU A 30 1.08 -4.40 -9.98
N SER A 31 -0.05 -3.73 -10.28
CA SER A 31 -0.19 -2.92 -11.48
C SER A 31 0.78 -1.73 -11.49
N ASN A 32 0.99 -1.08 -10.34
CA ASN A 32 2.00 -0.03 -10.20
C ASN A 32 3.43 -0.58 -10.31
N LEU A 33 3.68 -1.76 -9.74
CA LEU A 33 4.97 -2.44 -9.82
C LEU A 33 5.34 -2.78 -11.28
N ALA A 34 4.37 -3.22 -12.07
CA ALA A 34 4.57 -3.52 -13.49
C ALA A 34 5.05 -2.30 -14.30
N LYS A 35 4.77 -1.06 -13.85
CA LYS A 35 5.25 0.18 -14.48
C LYS A 35 6.76 0.41 -14.33
N THR A 36 7.48 -0.43 -13.59
CA THR A 36 8.96 -0.46 -13.60
C THR A 36 9.52 -0.87 -14.96
N GLY A 37 8.72 -1.47 -15.85
CA GLY A 37 9.11 -1.90 -17.17
C GLY A 37 9.77 -3.27 -17.25
N HIS A 38 9.78 -4.03 -16.15
CA HIS A 38 10.27 -5.41 -16.09
C HIS A 38 9.16 -6.42 -16.38
N ASN A 39 9.49 -7.66 -16.67
CA ASN A 39 8.55 -8.75 -16.83
C ASN A 39 8.32 -9.44 -15.48
N PHE A 40 7.07 -9.60 -15.10
CA PHE A 40 6.67 -10.27 -13.85
C PHE A 40 5.97 -11.59 -14.14
N PHE A 41 6.40 -12.63 -13.43
CA PHE A 41 5.84 -13.97 -13.50
C PHE A 41 5.31 -14.35 -12.14
N CYS A 42 4.04 -14.07 -11.91
CA CYS A 42 3.40 -14.29 -10.60
C CYS A 42 2.87 -15.71 -10.48
N LEU A 43 3.44 -16.49 -9.56
CA LEU A 43 2.91 -17.80 -9.19
C LEU A 43 1.55 -17.64 -8.50
N LYS A 44 0.55 -18.38 -8.99
CA LYS A 44 -0.80 -18.38 -8.46
C LYS A 44 -0.81 -18.90 -7.02
N SER A 45 -1.35 -18.13 -6.09
CA SER A 45 -1.38 -18.44 -4.64
C SER A 45 -2.80 -18.63 -4.09
N GLY A 46 -3.72 -19.13 -4.91
CA GLY A 46 -5.11 -19.36 -4.50
C GLY A 46 -6.03 -18.13 -4.59
N LYS A 47 -5.51 -16.91 -4.46
CA LYS A 47 -6.28 -15.68 -4.72
C LYS A 47 -6.29 -15.40 -6.22
N GLU A 48 -7.47 -15.18 -6.78
CA GLU A 48 -7.60 -14.73 -8.18
C GLU A 48 -7.44 -13.22 -8.26
N TRP A 49 -6.92 -12.76 -9.40
CA TRP A 49 -6.83 -11.34 -9.70
C TRP A 49 -8.22 -10.75 -9.92
N ASP A 50 -8.56 -9.73 -9.16
CA ASP A 50 -9.84 -9.03 -9.31
C ASP A 50 -9.65 -7.80 -10.22
N THR A 51 -10.13 -7.93 -11.46
CA THR A 51 -10.01 -6.86 -12.47
C THR A 51 -10.84 -5.62 -12.15
N ALA A 52 -11.75 -5.69 -11.17
CA ALA A 52 -12.46 -4.51 -10.68
C ALA A 52 -11.51 -3.52 -9.95
N TYR A 53 -10.38 -4.00 -9.41
CA TYR A 53 -9.37 -3.16 -8.77
C TYR A 53 -8.29 -2.65 -9.72
N ALA A 54 -7.84 -3.48 -10.66
CA ALA A 54 -6.89 -3.09 -11.71
C ALA A 54 -6.89 -4.12 -12.85
N ALA A 55 -6.73 -3.67 -14.10
CA ALA A 55 -6.45 -4.56 -15.21
C ALA A 55 -5.10 -5.26 -15.01
N ILE A 56 -4.95 -6.48 -15.54
CA ILE A 56 -3.66 -7.19 -15.54
C ILE A 56 -2.75 -6.49 -16.56
N PRO A 57 -1.56 -5.98 -16.17
CA PRO A 57 -0.63 -5.38 -17.11
C PRO A 57 -0.06 -6.40 -18.10
N GLU A 58 0.28 -5.97 -19.32
CA GLU A 58 0.82 -6.85 -20.37
C GLU A 58 2.11 -7.57 -19.97
N ASN A 59 2.95 -6.91 -19.19
CA ASN A 59 4.22 -7.44 -18.67
C ASN A 59 4.07 -8.18 -17.33
N TYR A 60 2.84 -8.46 -16.86
CA TYR A 60 2.55 -9.18 -15.62
C TYR A 60 1.76 -10.47 -15.92
N LYS A 61 2.43 -11.61 -15.86
CA LYS A 61 1.87 -12.92 -16.22
C LYS A 61 1.52 -13.70 -14.96
N ILE A 62 0.27 -14.13 -14.82
CA ILE A 62 -0.15 -15.06 -13.75
C ILE A 62 0.05 -16.48 -14.25
N ILE A 63 0.88 -17.25 -13.55
CA ILE A 63 1.33 -18.59 -13.98
C ILE A 63 1.06 -19.65 -12.89
N ASN A 64 0.80 -20.87 -13.30
CA ASN A 64 0.64 -22.02 -12.38
C ASN A 64 1.97 -22.72 -12.09
N GLN A 65 2.94 -22.62 -13.01
CA GLN A 65 4.28 -23.18 -12.88
C GLN A 65 5.29 -22.31 -13.64
N LEU A 66 6.54 -22.37 -13.24
CA LEU A 66 7.60 -21.61 -13.92
C LEU A 66 7.79 -22.15 -15.34
N PRO A 67 7.81 -21.28 -16.36
CA PRO A 67 8.12 -21.67 -17.73
C PRO A 67 9.57 -22.15 -17.82
N TYR A 68 9.78 -23.40 -18.29
CA TYR A 68 11.11 -24.04 -18.34
C TYR A 68 12.07 -23.39 -19.36
N HIS A 69 11.56 -22.62 -20.30
CA HIS A 69 12.32 -21.93 -21.36
C HIS A 69 12.67 -20.49 -21.00
N GLU A 70 12.15 -19.99 -19.87
CA GLU A 70 12.47 -18.65 -19.40
C GLU A 70 13.64 -18.70 -18.40
N GLU A 71 14.51 -17.71 -18.48
CA GLU A 71 15.51 -17.47 -17.45
C GLU A 71 15.06 -16.31 -16.58
N PHE A 72 15.25 -16.43 -15.28
CA PHE A 72 14.85 -15.44 -14.30
C PHE A 72 16.06 -14.73 -13.71
N ASP A 73 15.86 -13.50 -13.25
CA ASP A 73 16.92 -12.65 -12.69
C ASP A 73 16.83 -12.52 -11.17
N LEU A 74 15.61 -12.52 -10.62
CA LEU A 74 15.36 -12.43 -9.17
C LEU A 74 13.97 -12.94 -8.80
N ILE A 75 13.78 -13.18 -7.50
CA ILE A 75 12.52 -13.55 -6.88
C ILE A 75 12.07 -12.40 -5.99
N LEU A 76 10.85 -11.92 -6.18
CA LEU A 76 10.18 -10.98 -5.30
C LEU A 76 9.11 -11.73 -4.50
N VAL A 77 9.17 -11.62 -3.18
CA VAL A 77 8.17 -12.21 -2.28
C VAL A 77 7.57 -11.16 -1.38
N HIS A 78 6.25 -11.12 -1.34
CA HIS A 78 5.50 -10.31 -0.40
C HIS A 78 5.32 -11.07 0.91
N THR A 79 5.40 -10.37 2.03
CA THR A 79 5.48 -10.91 3.39
C THR A 79 4.49 -12.04 3.69
N SER A 80 5.00 -13.26 3.83
CA SER A 80 4.28 -14.44 4.32
C SER A 80 5.30 -15.58 4.46
N ASP A 81 5.28 -16.32 5.58
CA ASP A 81 6.24 -17.40 5.85
C ASP A 81 6.14 -18.53 4.82
N ASP A 82 4.93 -18.92 4.42
CA ASP A 82 4.73 -19.97 3.42
C ASP A 82 5.28 -19.54 2.04
N ARG A 83 5.12 -18.29 1.68
CA ARG A 83 5.66 -17.76 0.42
C ARG A 83 7.20 -17.70 0.44
N ILE A 84 7.80 -17.39 1.58
CA ILE A 84 9.26 -17.40 1.75
C ILE A 84 9.82 -18.80 1.49
N ARG A 85 9.20 -19.86 2.02
CA ARG A 85 9.62 -21.25 1.77
C ARG A 85 9.58 -21.59 0.28
N VAL A 86 8.48 -21.23 -0.39
CA VAL A 86 8.36 -21.42 -1.85
C VAL A 86 9.44 -20.64 -2.60
N ALA A 87 9.74 -19.41 -2.17
CA ALA A 87 10.80 -18.61 -2.78
C ALA A 87 12.19 -19.24 -2.59
N GLN A 88 12.46 -19.83 -1.43
CA GLN A 88 13.70 -20.55 -1.14
C GLN A 88 13.85 -21.81 -2.01
N ASP A 89 12.81 -22.61 -2.16
CA ASP A 89 12.80 -23.78 -3.07
C ASP A 89 13.10 -23.35 -4.52
N ILE A 90 12.50 -22.24 -4.96
CA ILE A 90 12.76 -21.67 -6.31
C ILE A 90 14.20 -21.16 -6.42
N LYS A 91 14.73 -20.52 -5.38
CA LYS A 91 16.12 -20.03 -5.34
C LYS A 91 17.12 -21.18 -5.53
N GLU A 92 16.87 -22.33 -4.89
CA GLU A 92 17.73 -23.51 -5.07
C GLU A 92 17.75 -23.98 -6.53
N TYR A 93 16.63 -23.91 -7.22
CA TYR A 93 16.53 -24.29 -8.63
C TYR A 93 17.06 -23.24 -9.60
N CYS A 94 16.64 -21.98 -9.46
CA CYS A 94 16.97 -20.90 -10.39
C CYS A 94 18.30 -20.22 -10.11
N GLN A 95 18.87 -20.37 -8.90
CA GLN A 95 20.12 -19.72 -8.46
C GLN A 95 20.08 -18.20 -8.59
N VAL A 96 18.96 -17.56 -8.21
CA VAL A 96 18.73 -16.13 -8.27
C VAL A 96 18.39 -15.56 -6.89
N PRO A 97 18.67 -14.26 -6.62
CA PRO A 97 18.43 -13.68 -5.31
C PRO A 97 16.95 -13.51 -4.98
N ILE A 98 16.63 -13.50 -3.68
CA ILE A 98 15.30 -13.24 -3.13
C ILE A 98 15.26 -11.83 -2.54
N ILE A 99 14.31 -11.02 -2.99
CA ILE A 99 13.90 -9.78 -2.33
C ILE A 99 12.60 -10.04 -1.60
N ARG A 100 12.58 -9.82 -0.28
CA ARG A 100 11.36 -9.79 0.52
C ARG A 100 10.89 -8.34 0.67
N HIS A 101 9.65 -8.06 0.25
CA HIS A 101 9.03 -6.76 0.48
C HIS A 101 7.93 -6.85 1.54
N CYS A 102 8.06 -6.07 2.61
CA CYS A 102 7.17 -6.10 3.75
C CYS A 102 6.13 -4.99 3.69
N HIS A 103 4.85 -5.38 3.57
CA HIS A 103 3.68 -4.48 3.54
C HIS A 103 2.86 -4.51 4.82
N VAL A 104 3.20 -5.36 5.78
CA VAL A 104 2.39 -5.63 6.95
C VAL A 104 3.15 -5.35 8.23
N LEU A 105 2.45 -5.22 9.33
CA LEU A 105 3.00 -5.15 10.68
C LEU A 105 2.93 -6.55 11.33
N PRO A 106 3.74 -6.81 12.35
CA PRO A 106 3.51 -7.96 13.22
C PRO A 106 2.09 -7.93 13.77
N ASP A 107 1.40 -9.06 13.75
CA ASP A 107 0.01 -9.13 14.21
C ASP A 107 -0.05 -9.12 15.75
N VAL A 108 -0.54 -8.04 16.32
CA VAL A 108 -0.60 -7.81 17.77
C VAL A 108 -1.47 -8.83 18.54
N ARG A 109 -2.26 -9.64 17.85
CA ARG A 109 -3.10 -10.70 18.43
C ARG A 109 -2.32 -11.99 18.73
N TYR A 110 -1.11 -12.12 18.20
CA TYR A 110 -0.25 -13.29 18.37
C TYR A 110 1.07 -12.92 19.04
N ASN A 111 1.88 -13.92 19.34
CA ASN A 111 3.17 -13.71 19.99
C ASN A 111 4.13 -12.91 19.06
N ILE A 112 4.36 -11.65 19.40
CA ILE A 112 5.21 -10.73 18.62
C ILE A 112 6.65 -11.25 18.55
N GLN A 113 7.22 -11.73 19.65
CA GLN A 113 8.61 -12.20 19.68
C GLN A 113 8.83 -13.39 18.72
N GLN A 114 7.89 -14.32 18.68
CA GLN A 114 7.94 -15.44 17.76
C GLN A 114 7.84 -14.98 16.30
N GLN A 115 6.95 -14.02 16.00
CA GLN A 115 6.84 -13.44 14.65
C GLN A 115 8.14 -12.75 14.24
N LEU A 116 8.73 -11.94 15.10
CA LEU A 116 10.00 -11.27 14.82
C LEU A 116 11.14 -12.27 14.58
N GLN A 117 11.24 -13.30 15.42
CA GLN A 117 12.26 -14.35 15.26
C GLN A 117 12.10 -15.07 13.93
N THR A 118 10.88 -15.51 13.58
CA THR A 118 10.60 -16.17 12.30
C THR A 118 10.93 -15.25 11.12
N PHE A 119 10.50 -13.99 11.20
CA PHE A 119 10.75 -13.03 10.14
C PHE A 119 12.24 -12.75 9.94
N GLN A 120 13.00 -12.54 11.02
CA GLN A 120 14.43 -12.22 10.97
C GLN A 120 15.31 -13.41 10.59
N SER A 121 14.89 -14.64 10.92
CA SER A 121 15.63 -15.88 10.60
C SER A 121 15.45 -16.34 9.15
N ALA A 122 14.55 -15.73 8.38
CA ALA A 122 14.32 -16.13 7.00
C ALA A 122 15.53 -15.80 6.11
N ASP A 123 16.03 -16.80 5.38
CA ASP A 123 17.13 -16.64 4.43
C ASP A 123 16.63 -15.95 3.15
N VAL A 124 16.87 -14.65 3.08
CA VAL A 124 16.58 -13.78 1.93
C VAL A 124 17.76 -12.84 1.70
N ASP A 125 18.02 -12.49 0.46
CA ASP A 125 19.18 -11.66 0.11
C ASP A 125 18.96 -10.18 0.45
N LEU A 126 17.71 -9.71 0.39
CA LEU A 126 17.34 -8.35 0.79
C LEU A 126 15.93 -8.30 1.35
N THR A 127 15.75 -7.53 2.42
CA THR A 127 14.42 -7.13 2.92
C THR A 127 14.20 -5.64 2.69
N THR A 128 13.05 -5.28 2.12
CA THR A 128 12.60 -3.91 1.93
C THR A 128 11.31 -3.65 2.68
N PHE A 129 11.07 -2.42 3.10
CA PHE A 129 9.93 -2.00 3.90
C PHE A 129 9.24 -0.80 3.25
N ILE A 130 7.98 -0.58 3.59
CA ILE A 130 7.22 0.57 3.08
C ILE A 130 7.47 1.86 3.87
N SER A 131 8.06 1.79 5.08
CA SER A 131 8.37 2.95 5.91
C SER A 131 9.36 2.60 7.04
N ASP A 132 9.83 3.63 7.71
CA ASP A 132 10.66 3.51 8.92
C ASP A 132 9.89 2.83 10.06
N PHE A 133 8.64 3.24 10.32
CA PHE A 133 7.79 2.59 11.30
C PHE A 133 7.62 1.09 11.02
N ASN A 134 7.39 0.74 9.74
CA ASN A 134 7.22 -0.67 9.34
C ASN A 134 8.51 -1.48 9.62
N SER A 135 9.69 -0.96 9.28
CA SER A 135 10.96 -1.66 9.53
C SER A 135 11.23 -1.83 11.02
N LYS A 136 11.05 -0.79 11.81
CA LYS A 136 11.20 -0.83 13.28
C LYS A 136 10.25 -1.81 13.95
N SER A 137 9.02 -1.92 13.43
CA SER A 137 8.03 -2.90 13.92
C SER A 137 8.51 -4.35 13.76
N TRP A 138 9.36 -4.63 12.77
CA TRP A 138 9.97 -5.94 12.54
C TRP A 138 11.39 -6.07 13.14
N GLY A 139 11.82 -5.09 13.95
CA GLY A 139 13.12 -5.12 14.64
C GLY A 139 14.30 -4.74 13.75
N TYR A 140 14.07 -4.05 12.64
CA TYR A 140 15.10 -3.49 11.77
C TYR A 140 15.36 -2.01 12.12
N ASN A 141 16.50 -1.49 11.69
CA ASN A 141 16.88 -0.08 11.85
C ASN A 141 17.34 0.52 10.51
N GLU A 142 17.57 1.81 10.47
CA GLU A 142 17.94 2.54 9.25
C GLU A 142 19.19 2.00 8.55
N SER A 143 20.15 1.45 9.30
CA SER A 143 21.41 0.96 8.73
C SER A 143 21.25 -0.34 7.92
N ASN A 144 20.21 -1.13 8.20
CA ASN A 144 19.93 -2.41 7.54
C ASN A 144 18.56 -2.45 6.86
N SER A 145 17.95 -1.29 6.62
CA SER A 145 16.64 -1.16 5.98
C SER A 145 16.75 -0.47 4.63
N LYS A 146 15.95 -0.91 3.68
CA LYS A 146 15.66 -0.20 2.43
C LYS A 146 14.18 0.13 2.38
N PHE A 147 13.85 1.36 2.02
CA PHE A 147 12.47 1.83 2.00
C PHE A 147 11.98 2.00 0.56
N ILE A 148 10.80 1.48 0.30
CA ILE A 148 10.06 1.70 -0.94
C ILE A 148 8.65 2.09 -0.55
N ASN A 149 8.39 3.37 -0.51
CA ASN A 149 7.06 3.90 -0.21
C ASN A 149 6.05 3.46 -1.27
N HIS A 150 4.78 3.38 -0.90
CA HIS A 150 3.72 3.14 -1.87
C HIS A 150 3.72 4.22 -2.96
N GLY A 151 3.59 3.79 -4.22
CA GLY A 151 3.41 4.69 -5.35
C GLY A 151 1.94 4.93 -5.64
N MET A 152 1.58 6.20 -5.86
CA MET A 152 0.25 6.59 -6.28
C MET A 152 0.27 7.01 -7.74
N ASP A 153 -0.65 6.46 -8.54
CA ASP A 153 -0.92 6.94 -9.88
C ASP A 153 -1.68 8.27 -9.80
N THR A 154 -0.92 9.36 -9.75
CA THR A 154 -1.47 10.70 -9.54
C THR A 154 -2.18 11.28 -10.76
N ASP A 155 -2.03 10.67 -11.92
CA ASP A 155 -2.79 10.98 -13.12
C ASP A 155 -4.18 10.38 -13.04
N PHE A 156 -4.29 9.16 -12.52
CA PHE A 156 -5.58 8.53 -12.26
C PHE A 156 -6.23 9.12 -10.99
N TRP A 157 -5.55 9.07 -9.84
CA TRP A 157 -6.04 9.63 -8.58
C TRP A 157 -5.81 11.14 -8.55
N CYS A 158 -6.71 11.90 -9.14
CA CYS A 158 -6.59 13.34 -9.29
C CYS A 158 -7.85 14.08 -8.84
N ASP A 159 -7.69 15.38 -8.63
CA ASP A 159 -8.78 16.27 -8.25
C ASP A 159 -9.24 17.08 -9.48
N GLU A 160 -10.06 16.46 -10.32
CA GLU A 160 -10.56 17.08 -11.56
C GLU A 160 -11.64 18.14 -11.28
N ASN A 161 -12.34 18.05 -10.13
CA ASN A 161 -13.54 18.86 -9.83
C ASN A 161 -13.42 19.59 -8.47
N ASN A 162 -12.33 20.28 -8.25
CA ASN A 162 -12.00 20.93 -6.96
C ASN A 162 -13.09 21.92 -6.45
N GLN A 163 -14.11 22.26 -7.22
CA GLN A 163 -15.10 23.28 -6.83
C GLN A 163 -16.45 22.72 -6.37
N ASP A 164 -16.79 21.47 -6.68
CA ASP A 164 -18.14 20.90 -6.48
C ASP A 164 -18.17 19.77 -5.44
N ARG A 165 -17.32 19.86 -4.40
CA ARG A 165 -17.33 18.84 -3.34
C ARG A 165 -18.54 18.98 -2.44
N GLU A 166 -19.18 17.84 -2.18
CA GLU A 166 -20.21 17.74 -1.15
C GLU A 166 -19.57 17.92 0.23
N ASN A 167 -20.22 18.69 1.10
CA ASN A 167 -19.76 18.87 2.48
C ASN A 167 -20.08 17.62 3.33
N THR A 168 -19.41 16.53 2.99
CA THR A 168 -19.62 15.18 3.58
C THR A 168 -18.29 14.51 3.88
N LEU A 169 -18.35 13.56 4.81
CA LEU A 169 -17.25 12.65 5.10
C LEU A 169 -17.34 11.41 4.20
N LEU A 170 -16.19 10.83 3.89
CA LEU A 170 -16.07 9.51 3.27
C LEU A 170 -15.18 8.62 4.14
N SER A 171 -15.57 7.37 4.29
CA SER A 171 -14.70 6.31 4.82
C SER A 171 -14.72 5.11 3.87
N VAL A 172 -13.54 4.54 3.59
CA VAL A 172 -13.40 3.41 2.65
C VAL A 172 -12.65 2.28 3.33
N VAL A 173 -13.36 1.24 3.73
CA VAL A 173 -12.81 0.07 4.44
C VAL A 173 -13.61 -1.18 4.06
N ASN A 174 -12.93 -2.31 3.83
CA ASN A 174 -13.58 -3.61 3.62
C ASN A 174 -13.61 -4.42 4.93
N TYR A 175 -14.70 -5.15 5.18
CA TYR A 175 -14.87 -6.06 6.32
C TYR A 175 -14.57 -5.39 7.67
N TRP A 176 -15.06 -4.18 7.86
CA TRP A 176 -14.68 -3.28 8.93
C TRP A 176 -14.94 -3.87 10.32
N SER A 177 -16.16 -4.35 10.59
CA SER A 177 -16.55 -4.89 11.90
C SER A 177 -15.72 -6.12 12.31
N SER A 178 -15.41 -7.01 11.36
CA SER A 178 -14.60 -8.21 11.63
C SER A 178 -13.10 -7.90 11.79
N ARG A 179 -12.67 -6.70 11.40
CA ARG A 179 -11.31 -6.19 11.48
C ARG A 179 -11.19 -4.98 12.41
N ASP A 180 -12.08 -4.85 13.37
CA ASP A 180 -12.12 -3.72 14.30
C ASP A 180 -10.76 -3.44 14.95
N TRP A 181 -10.06 -4.49 15.39
CA TRP A 181 -8.74 -4.41 15.99
C TRP A 181 -7.69 -3.67 15.14
N ALA A 182 -7.85 -3.72 13.82
CA ALA A 182 -6.93 -3.07 12.86
C ALA A 182 -7.52 -1.81 12.23
N CYS A 183 -8.82 -1.78 11.99
CA CYS A 183 -9.49 -0.75 11.20
C CYS A 183 -10.33 0.22 12.04
N GLY A 184 -10.52 -0.02 13.34
CA GLY A 184 -11.18 0.90 14.28
C GLY A 184 -12.66 1.11 13.98
N TRP A 185 -13.41 0.03 13.79
CA TRP A 185 -14.86 0.08 13.59
C TRP A 185 -15.60 0.73 14.77
N ASN A 186 -15.29 0.29 16.01
CA ASN A 186 -15.92 0.84 17.20
C ASN A 186 -15.51 2.31 17.43
N LEU A 187 -14.27 2.67 17.12
CA LEU A 187 -13.82 4.05 17.14
C LEU A 187 -14.62 4.90 16.15
N TRP A 188 -14.75 4.45 14.89
CA TRP A 188 -15.52 5.16 13.88
C TRP A 188 -16.97 5.38 14.33
N ARG A 189 -17.63 4.36 14.85
CA ARG A 189 -19.00 4.46 15.37
C ARG A 189 -19.11 5.50 16.49
N SER A 190 -18.16 5.54 17.41
CA SER A 190 -18.15 6.51 18.51
C SER A 190 -17.97 7.96 18.03
N ILE A 191 -17.38 8.17 16.87
CA ILE A 191 -17.19 9.49 16.25
C ILE A 191 -18.47 9.90 15.50
N VAL A 192 -19.03 9.00 14.70
CA VAL A 192 -20.06 9.32 13.69
C VAL A 192 -21.47 9.27 14.25
N GLU A 193 -21.82 8.18 14.96
CA GLU A 193 -23.22 7.89 15.37
C GLU A 193 -23.80 8.93 16.35
N PRO A 194 -23.09 9.35 17.43
CA PRO A 194 -23.69 10.24 18.43
C PRO A 194 -24.09 11.61 17.87
N ASN A 195 -23.44 12.03 16.77
CA ASN A 195 -23.64 13.34 16.16
C ASN A 195 -24.27 13.28 14.78
N GLN A 196 -24.64 12.11 14.31
CA GLN A 196 -25.22 11.89 12.99
C GLN A 196 -24.43 12.62 11.89
N LEU A 197 -23.09 12.50 11.93
CA LEU A 197 -22.23 13.17 10.95
C LEU A 197 -22.59 12.70 9.53
N PRO A 198 -22.63 13.60 8.53
CA PRO A 198 -22.94 13.25 7.14
C PRO A 198 -21.79 12.44 6.55
N VAL A 199 -21.83 11.11 6.66
CA VAL A 199 -20.78 10.22 6.19
C VAL A 199 -21.29 9.24 5.15
N LYS A 200 -20.55 9.08 4.07
CA LYS A 200 -20.65 7.97 3.12
C LYS A 200 -19.64 6.90 3.47
N VAL A 201 -20.06 5.65 3.44
CA VAL A 201 -19.17 4.49 3.64
C VAL A 201 -19.13 3.68 2.37
N LEU A 202 -17.93 3.29 1.93
CA LEU A 202 -17.71 2.37 0.83
C LEU A 202 -16.83 1.20 1.30
N GLY A 203 -17.05 0.04 0.70
CA GLY A 203 -16.35 -1.20 0.99
C GLY A 203 -17.31 -2.35 1.26
N LYS A 204 -16.82 -3.57 1.16
CA LYS A 204 -17.59 -4.80 1.41
C LYS A 204 -17.87 -4.94 2.91
N ASN A 205 -18.94 -4.33 3.42
CA ASN A 205 -19.34 -4.37 4.82
C ASN A 205 -20.79 -4.86 4.92
N PRO A 206 -21.05 -6.15 5.13
CA PRO A 206 -22.40 -6.71 5.20
C PRO A 206 -23.28 -5.95 6.18
N GLY A 207 -24.46 -5.48 5.70
CA GLY A 207 -25.41 -4.70 6.51
C GLY A 207 -25.08 -3.21 6.67
N LEU A 208 -23.97 -2.71 6.11
CA LEU A 208 -23.57 -1.30 6.21
C LEU A 208 -23.33 -0.67 4.83
N SER A 209 -22.51 -1.28 3.99
CA SER A 209 -22.13 -0.72 2.70
C SER A 209 -21.61 -1.77 1.73
N ASP A 210 -21.68 -1.45 0.44
CA ASP A 210 -21.08 -2.21 -0.63
C ASP A 210 -19.79 -1.55 -1.13
N ALA A 211 -18.95 -2.33 -1.83
CA ALA A 211 -17.81 -1.78 -2.54
C ALA A 211 -18.29 -0.89 -3.69
N ALA A 212 -17.47 0.06 -4.08
CA ALA A 212 -17.70 0.78 -5.32
C ALA A 212 -17.72 -0.21 -6.51
N GLU A 213 -18.61 0.00 -7.47
CA GLU A 213 -18.79 -0.88 -8.65
C GLU A 213 -17.52 -0.98 -9.50
N SER A 214 -16.71 0.07 -9.47
CA SER A 214 -15.43 0.14 -10.17
C SER A 214 -14.46 1.08 -9.48
N ILE A 215 -13.18 1.00 -9.87
CA ILE A 215 -12.15 1.93 -9.41
C ILE A 215 -12.47 3.38 -9.81
N THR A 216 -13.15 3.59 -10.95
CA THR A 216 -13.60 4.90 -11.41
C THR A 216 -14.70 5.47 -10.49
N GLU A 217 -15.65 4.64 -10.07
CA GLU A 217 -16.68 5.06 -9.11
C GLU A 217 -16.10 5.35 -7.73
N LEU A 218 -15.09 4.57 -7.32
CA LEU A 218 -14.33 4.86 -6.09
C LEU A 218 -13.62 6.21 -6.18
N LYS A 219 -12.93 6.51 -7.30
CA LYS A 219 -12.30 7.81 -7.55
C LYS A 219 -13.33 8.95 -7.46
N LYS A 220 -14.48 8.80 -8.11
CA LYS A 220 -15.56 9.80 -8.04
C LYS A 220 -16.05 10.04 -6.62
N ALA A 221 -16.11 9.00 -5.79
CA ALA A 221 -16.50 9.15 -4.39
C ALA A 221 -15.50 10.01 -3.61
N TYR A 222 -14.18 9.80 -3.80
CA TYR A 222 -13.16 10.66 -3.22
C TYR A 222 -13.25 12.10 -3.74
N GLN A 223 -13.46 12.29 -5.04
CA GLN A 223 -13.56 13.61 -5.65
C GLN A 223 -14.80 14.41 -5.17
N LYS A 224 -15.89 13.70 -4.86
CA LYS A 224 -17.12 14.34 -4.37
C LYS A 224 -17.08 14.67 -2.88
N SER A 225 -16.36 13.95 -2.06
CA SER A 225 -16.35 14.15 -0.61
C SER A 225 -15.30 15.18 -0.21
N SER A 226 -15.65 16.09 0.71
CA SER A 226 -14.72 17.10 1.22
C SER A 226 -13.71 16.53 2.18
N ILE A 227 -14.13 15.55 2.99
CA ILE A 227 -13.36 15.04 4.13
C ILE A 227 -13.25 13.52 4.02
N PHE A 228 -12.07 12.98 4.33
CA PHE A 228 -11.86 11.56 4.49
C PHE A 228 -11.57 11.23 5.95
N LEU A 229 -12.42 10.40 6.57
CA LEU A 229 -12.25 9.93 7.94
C LEU A 229 -11.62 8.53 7.94
N ASN A 230 -10.42 8.43 8.50
CA ASN A 230 -9.69 7.18 8.70
C ASN A 230 -9.55 6.88 10.21
N THR A 231 -9.97 5.70 10.63
CA THR A 231 -9.89 5.25 12.03
C THR A 231 -8.99 4.04 12.21
N SER A 232 -8.05 3.81 11.31
CA SER A 232 -7.13 2.65 11.38
C SER A 232 -6.32 2.67 12.67
N LEU A 233 -6.28 1.53 13.37
CA LEU A 233 -5.55 1.35 14.63
C LEU A 233 -4.23 0.58 14.43
N HIS A 234 -4.24 -0.41 13.54
CA HIS A 234 -3.08 -1.26 13.27
C HIS A 234 -3.01 -1.61 11.78
N SER A 235 -2.54 -0.65 11.02
CA SER A 235 -2.28 -0.79 9.58
C SER A 235 -1.03 0.01 9.24
N PRO A 236 -0.10 -0.49 8.42
CA PRO A 236 1.07 0.28 8.03
C PRO A 236 0.63 1.64 7.49
N VAL A 237 0.04 1.67 6.31
CA VAL A 237 -0.73 2.80 5.79
C VAL A 237 -1.88 2.30 4.94
N PRO A 238 -3.12 2.75 5.17
CA PRO A 238 -4.23 2.39 4.31
C PRO A 238 -4.08 3.03 2.92
N MET A 239 -4.16 2.22 1.86
CA MET A 239 -4.15 2.74 0.47
C MET A 239 -5.29 3.74 0.24
N SER A 240 -6.47 3.50 0.83
CA SER A 240 -7.61 4.42 0.76
C SER A 240 -7.32 5.81 1.33
N LEU A 241 -6.45 5.91 2.34
CA LEU A 241 -5.97 7.20 2.86
C LEU A 241 -5.14 7.95 1.80
N MET A 242 -4.20 7.26 1.16
CA MET A 242 -3.35 7.87 0.13
C MET A 242 -4.15 8.23 -1.12
N GLU A 243 -5.13 7.43 -1.50
CA GLU A 243 -6.08 7.71 -2.60
C GLU A 243 -6.92 8.96 -2.30
N ALA A 244 -7.43 9.08 -1.07
CA ALA A 244 -8.17 10.26 -0.62
C ALA A 244 -7.30 11.52 -0.64
N MET A 245 -6.05 11.43 -0.15
CA MET A 245 -5.07 12.52 -0.22
C MET A 245 -4.78 12.91 -1.67
N ALA A 246 -4.53 11.94 -2.55
CA ALA A 246 -4.28 12.16 -3.97
C ALA A 246 -5.46 12.84 -4.67
N CYS A 247 -6.68 12.51 -4.28
CA CYS A 247 -7.90 13.15 -4.76
C CYS A 247 -8.22 14.48 -4.06
N GLY A 248 -7.39 14.97 -3.13
CA GLY A 248 -7.57 16.29 -2.50
C GLY A 248 -8.61 16.34 -1.38
N CYS A 249 -8.97 15.21 -0.74
CA CYS A 249 -9.79 15.22 0.47
C CYS A 249 -9.01 15.80 1.65
N ALA A 250 -9.68 16.59 2.50
CA ALA A 250 -9.15 16.90 3.83
C ALA A 250 -9.12 15.63 4.69
N ILE A 251 -8.02 15.36 5.34
CA ILE A 251 -7.86 14.13 6.11
C ILE A 251 -8.12 14.36 7.60
N VAL A 252 -8.98 13.54 8.19
CA VAL A 252 -9.10 13.36 9.64
C VAL A 252 -8.73 11.90 9.94
N SER A 253 -7.73 11.67 10.77
CA SER A 253 -7.21 10.33 10.98
C SER A 253 -6.69 10.11 12.40
N THR A 254 -6.66 8.82 12.81
CA THR A 254 -5.84 8.38 13.93
C THR A 254 -4.36 8.67 13.67
N ALA A 255 -3.61 8.94 14.75
CA ALA A 255 -2.15 9.13 14.72
C ALA A 255 -1.44 7.80 15.04
N THR A 256 -1.74 6.75 14.26
CA THR A 256 -1.24 5.39 14.48
C THR A 256 -0.31 4.94 13.37
N CYS A 257 0.60 4.01 13.70
CA CYS A 257 1.50 3.37 12.76
C CYS A 257 2.31 4.40 11.94
N MET A 258 2.37 4.27 10.60
CA MET A 258 3.11 5.23 9.78
C MET A 258 2.30 6.48 9.39
N ILE A 259 1.05 6.63 9.83
CA ILE A 259 0.24 7.80 9.47
C ILE A 259 0.93 9.13 9.83
N PRO A 260 1.58 9.29 11.03
CA PRO A 260 2.33 10.50 11.36
C PRO A 260 3.59 10.76 10.50
N GLU A 261 4.07 9.77 9.76
CA GLU A 261 5.17 9.98 8.79
C GLU A 261 4.66 10.70 7.52
N ILE A 262 3.38 10.53 7.19
CA ILE A 262 2.74 11.06 5.97
C ILE A 262 1.98 12.33 6.26
N ILE A 263 1.26 12.36 7.40
CA ILE A 263 0.37 13.45 7.76
C ILE A 263 0.97 14.27 8.90
N LYS A 264 1.12 15.56 8.65
CA LYS A 264 1.50 16.56 9.65
C LYS A 264 0.25 17.29 10.11
N HIS A 265 -0.05 17.15 11.41
CA HIS A 265 -1.25 17.73 12.01
C HIS A 265 -1.32 19.24 11.78
N GLY A 266 -2.48 19.71 11.26
CA GLY A 266 -2.75 21.12 10.95
C GLY A 266 -2.13 21.63 9.65
N GLU A 267 -1.27 20.84 8.97
CA GLU A 267 -0.65 21.22 7.71
C GLU A 267 -1.34 20.54 6.52
N ASN A 268 -1.41 19.19 6.50
CA ASN A 268 -1.98 18.40 5.41
C ASN A 268 -3.03 17.37 5.90
N GLY A 269 -3.51 17.53 7.14
CA GLY A 269 -4.55 16.73 7.77
C GLY A 269 -4.65 17.02 9.26
N LEU A 270 -5.67 16.46 9.91
CA LEU A 270 -5.88 16.55 11.35
C LEU A 270 -5.77 15.17 11.97
N LEU A 271 -4.90 15.03 12.96
CA LEU A 271 -4.58 13.77 13.64
C LEU A 271 -4.98 13.81 15.11
N SER A 272 -5.58 12.75 15.59
CA SER A 272 -5.73 12.48 17.02
C SER A 272 -5.99 11.00 17.29
N ASN A 273 -5.69 10.53 18.50
CA ASN A 273 -6.11 9.21 19.00
C ASN A 273 -7.29 9.33 20.00
N SER A 274 -7.78 10.54 20.25
CA SER A 274 -8.98 10.81 21.07
C SER A 274 -10.22 10.77 20.19
N PRO A 275 -11.24 9.93 20.50
CA PRO A 275 -12.51 9.92 19.78
C PRO A 275 -13.18 11.31 19.75
N GLN A 276 -13.12 12.04 20.87
CA GLN A 276 -13.70 13.38 20.97
C GLN A 276 -13.00 14.38 20.05
N GLU A 277 -11.65 14.40 20.03
CA GLU A 277 -10.91 15.30 19.16
C GLU A 277 -11.12 14.96 17.69
N LEU A 278 -11.15 13.67 17.30
CA LEU A 278 -11.46 13.27 15.94
C LEU A 278 -12.85 13.74 15.51
N GLN A 279 -13.84 13.65 16.42
CA GLN A 279 -15.16 14.18 16.17
C GLN A 279 -15.15 15.70 15.99
N ASP A 280 -14.43 16.42 16.86
CA ASP A 280 -14.33 17.88 16.80
C ASP A 280 -13.61 18.34 15.51
N HIS A 281 -12.58 17.61 15.07
CA HIS A 281 -11.92 17.82 13.78
C HIS A 281 -12.89 17.63 12.60
N CYS A 282 -13.73 16.58 12.62
CA CYS A 282 -14.75 16.41 11.59
C CYS A 282 -15.74 17.57 11.56
N LYS A 283 -16.25 17.99 12.72
CA LYS A 283 -17.18 19.13 12.82
C LYS A 283 -16.52 20.43 12.37
N GLN A 284 -15.28 20.68 12.77
CA GLN A 284 -14.53 21.86 12.37
C GLN A 284 -14.46 21.98 10.84
N LEU A 285 -14.09 20.89 10.16
CA LEU A 285 -13.95 20.89 8.70
C LEU A 285 -15.30 20.97 7.98
N LEU A 286 -16.38 20.42 8.55
CA LEU A 286 -17.74 20.58 8.02
C LEU A 286 -18.23 22.03 8.15
N LEU A 287 -17.84 22.74 9.21
CA LEU A 287 -18.21 24.15 9.44
C LEU A 287 -17.32 25.13 8.67
N ASP A 288 -16.10 24.72 8.31
CA ASP A 288 -15.16 25.55 7.54
C ASP A 288 -14.68 24.82 6.27
N PRO A 289 -15.47 24.84 5.18
CA PRO A 289 -15.07 24.23 3.91
C PRO A 289 -13.80 24.84 3.31
N SER A 290 -13.47 26.10 3.65
CA SER A 290 -12.26 26.74 3.15
C SER A 290 -11.01 26.13 3.78
N TYR A 291 -11.06 25.85 5.07
CA TYR A 291 -10.00 25.15 5.79
C TYR A 291 -9.88 23.68 5.33
N ALA A 292 -11.02 23.01 5.14
CA ALA A 292 -11.01 21.66 4.57
C ALA A 292 -10.32 21.63 3.19
N ARG A 293 -10.65 22.56 2.31
CA ARG A 293 -10.01 22.69 0.99
C ARG A 293 -8.50 22.93 1.10
N LYS A 294 -8.07 23.81 2.00
CA LYS A 294 -6.65 24.09 2.23
C LYS A 294 -5.90 22.81 2.64
N LEU A 295 -6.43 22.07 3.61
CA LEU A 295 -5.81 20.81 4.07
C LEU A 295 -5.81 19.75 2.96
N GLY A 296 -6.89 19.64 2.20
CA GLY A 296 -6.99 18.70 1.08
C GLY A 296 -5.98 18.99 -0.03
N ASN A 297 -5.79 20.27 -0.38
CA ASN A 297 -4.76 20.68 -1.34
C ASN A 297 -3.35 20.30 -0.84
N ASN A 298 -3.04 20.58 0.41
CA ASN A 298 -1.75 20.22 1.00
C ASN A 298 -1.55 18.69 1.10
N ALA A 299 -2.63 17.94 1.36
CA ALA A 299 -2.61 16.49 1.32
C ALA A 299 -2.25 15.97 -0.08
N ARG A 300 -2.88 16.53 -1.12
CA ARG A 300 -2.56 16.20 -2.51
C ARG A 300 -1.11 16.54 -2.86
N GLU A 301 -0.63 17.75 -2.52
CA GLU A 301 0.77 18.13 -2.74
C GLU A 301 1.75 17.16 -2.08
N THR A 302 1.43 16.66 -0.89
CA THR A 302 2.24 15.64 -0.21
C THR A 302 2.37 14.36 -1.05
N ILE A 303 1.27 13.89 -1.65
CA ILE A 303 1.28 12.71 -2.53
C ILE A 303 2.05 12.98 -3.82
N LEU A 304 1.80 14.13 -4.45
CA LEU A 304 2.49 14.52 -5.70
C LEU A 304 4.00 14.60 -5.52
N ASN A 305 4.46 15.12 -4.38
CA ASN A 305 5.88 15.36 -4.14
C ASN A 305 6.62 14.14 -3.59
N ASN A 306 5.97 13.25 -2.79
CA ASN A 306 6.69 12.24 -2.02
C ASN A 306 6.25 10.79 -2.31
N TYR A 307 5.09 10.60 -2.95
CA TYR A 307 4.49 9.27 -3.12
C TYR A 307 4.00 9.03 -4.55
N ASN A 308 4.54 9.75 -5.53
CA ASN A 308 4.16 9.56 -6.92
C ASN A 308 4.76 8.27 -7.51
N LEU A 309 4.18 7.86 -8.63
CA LEU A 309 4.54 6.62 -9.29
C LEU A 309 5.97 6.58 -9.81
N ASN A 310 6.51 7.74 -10.26
CA ASN A 310 7.88 7.81 -10.76
C ASN A 310 8.90 7.54 -9.65
N GLN A 311 8.69 8.08 -8.46
CA GLN A 311 9.57 7.79 -7.31
C GLN A 311 9.50 6.32 -6.92
N PHE A 312 8.31 5.74 -6.91
CA PHE A 312 8.09 4.32 -6.63
C PHE A 312 8.83 3.41 -7.62
N THR A 313 8.65 3.63 -8.92
CA THR A 313 9.30 2.82 -9.96
C THR A 313 10.81 2.98 -9.95
N ASN A 314 11.32 4.21 -9.74
CA ASN A 314 12.75 4.46 -9.61
C ASN A 314 13.34 3.75 -8.38
N SER A 315 12.66 3.79 -7.24
CA SER A 315 13.13 3.10 -6.03
C SER A 315 13.18 1.59 -6.22
N TRP A 316 12.19 1.00 -6.89
CA TRP A 316 12.22 -0.41 -7.23
C TRP A 316 13.34 -0.76 -8.19
N ASN A 317 13.55 0.03 -9.24
CA ASN A 317 14.61 -0.21 -10.21
C ASN A 317 16.00 -0.15 -9.54
N GLN A 318 16.24 0.80 -8.64
CA GLN A 318 17.47 0.87 -7.86
C GLN A 318 17.66 -0.37 -6.95
N VAL A 319 16.58 -0.87 -6.35
CA VAL A 319 16.63 -2.07 -5.49
C VAL A 319 16.90 -3.31 -6.34
N PHE A 320 16.22 -3.48 -7.47
CA PHE A 320 16.45 -4.61 -8.38
C PHE A 320 17.88 -4.64 -8.90
N GLU A 321 18.39 -3.49 -9.34
CA GLU A 321 19.78 -3.37 -9.78
C GLU A 321 20.75 -3.66 -8.64
N GLY A 322 20.52 -3.08 -7.46
CA GLY A 322 21.42 -3.23 -6.30
C GLY A 322 21.60 -4.68 -5.86
N VAL A 323 20.53 -5.49 -5.86
CA VAL A 323 20.60 -6.91 -5.48
C VAL A 323 21.35 -7.76 -6.50
N LEU A 324 21.33 -7.39 -7.77
CA LEU A 324 22.00 -8.15 -8.82
C LEU A 324 23.52 -7.89 -8.90
N TYR A 325 24.02 -6.85 -8.22
CA TYR A 325 25.44 -6.49 -8.22
C TYR A 325 26.17 -6.76 -6.89
N GLN A 326 25.45 -7.28 -5.87
CA GLN A 326 26.07 -7.79 -4.66
C GLN A 326 26.63 -9.20 -4.88
#